data_783d32035bead6c555d211b4d61574c9
#
_entry.id   783d32035bead6c555d211b4d61574c9
#
_cell.length_a   1.000
_cell.length_b   1.000
_cell.length_c   1.000
_cell.angle_alpha   90.00
_cell.angle_beta   90.00
_cell.angle_gamma   90.00
#
_symmetry.space_group_name_H-M   'P 1'
#
loop_
_entity.id
_entity.type
_entity.pdbx_description
1 polymer ?
#
loop_
_entity_poly.entity_id
_entity_poly.type
_entity_poly.pdbx_seq_one_letter_code
_entity_poly.pdbx_strand_id
1 'polypeptide(L)'
;MKKTVRIALITSAVLAGLVVLALPFCAIFLMADFFSGPSEKECIKIAEEFLGCRLGKHYQFLDYNADYSHPDRPLIFSVTIPTEDFRSVIDFCYDEAEKNDGKQIRTEKKGYTFIETFSRTPKGFQKSQEVLSGDNRVHYQTLEVLLDQESISFSGSDY
;
A
#
# COMPACT_ATOMS: atom_id res chain seq x y z
N MET A 1 -54.67 25.00 -17.48
CA MET A 1 -53.25 24.86 -17.98
C MET A 1 -52.21 25.71 -17.23
N LYS A 2 -52.45 26.93 -16.78
CA LYS A 2 -51.42 27.78 -16.14
C LYS A 2 -50.92 27.33 -14.77
N LYS A 3 -51.70 26.61 -13.94
CA LYS A 3 -51.28 26.13 -12.62
C LYS A 3 -50.32 24.93 -12.70
N THR A 4 -50.60 23.97 -13.59
CA THR A 4 -49.77 22.75 -13.78
C THR A 4 -48.39 23.08 -14.32
N VAL A 5 -48.29 24.05 -15.23
CA VAL A 5 -46.98 24.50 -15.78
C VAL A 5 -46.15 25.20 -14.71
N ARG A 6 -46.74 25.98 -13.82
CA ARG A 6 -46.02 26.62 -12.71
C ARG A 6 -45.49 25.60 -11.69
N ILE A 7 -46.26 24.59 -11.35
CA ILE A 7 -45.84 23.53 -10.43
C ILE A 7 -44.69 22.75 -11.05
N ALA A 8 -44.76 22.39 -12.34
CA ALA A 8 -43.69 21.68 -13.03
C ALA A 8 -42.39 22.51 -13.10
N LEU A 9 -42.47 23.80 -13.31
CA LEU A 9 -41.31 24.71 -13.32
C LEU A 9 -40.67 24.83 -11.92
N ILE A 10 -41.45 24.93 -10.87
CA ILE A 10 -40.93 25.02 -9.49
C ILE A 10 -40.30 23.71 -9.08
N THR A 11 -40.91 22.55 -9.38
CA THR A 11 -40.32 21.23 -9.08
C THR A 11 -39.00 21.02 -9.85
N SER A 12 -38.95 21.39 -11.11
CA SER A 12 -37.74 21.32 -11.92
C SER A 12 -36.61 22.20 -11.37
N ALA A 13 -36.92 23.41 -10.95
CA ALA A 13 -35.95 24.34 -10.37
C ALA A 13 -35.42 23.84 -9.01
N VAL A 14 -36.28 23.26 -8.16
CA VAL A 14 -35.87 22.67 -6.87
C VAL A 14 -35.00 21.44 -7.09
N LEU A 15 -35.34 20.55 -8.04
CA LEU A 15 -34.55 19.40 -8.37
C LEU A 15 -33.18 19.80 -8.92
N ALA A 16 -33.11 20.77 -9.82
CA ALA A 16 -31.84 21.30 -10.33
C ALA A 16 -30.99 21.92 -9.22
N GLY A 17 -31.58 22.64 -8.29
CA GLY A 17 -30.91 23.21 -7.13
C GLY A 17 -30.32 22.14 -6.20
N LEU A 18 -31.07 21.05 -5.95
CA LEU A 18 -30.57 19.89 -5.16
C LEU A 18 -29.39 19.17 -5.82
N VAL A 19 -29.44 19.00 -7.14
CA VAL A 19 -28.35 18.41 -7.91
C VAL A 19 -27.09 19.28 -7.84
N VAL A 20 -27.24 20.60 -8.01
CA VAL A 20 -26.08 21.53 -7.93
C VAL A 20 -25.48 21.57 -6.51
N LEU A 21 -26.30 21.42 -5.46
CA LEU A 21 -25.79 21.32 -4.08
C LEU A 21 -25.16 19.97 -3.78
N ALA A 22 -25.62 18.87 -4.37
CA ALA A 22 -25.09 17.55 -4.16
C ALA A 22 -23.71 17.33 -4.86
N LEU A 23 -23.50 17.97 -6.01
CA LEU A 23 -22.25 17.81 -6.79
C LEU A 23 -20.96 18.14 -6.00
N PRO A 24 -20.85 19.27 -5.26
CA PRO A 24 -19.65 19.54 -4.48
C PRO A 24 -19.46 18.56 -3.33
N PHE A 25 -20.54 18.05 -2.71
CA PHE A 25 -20.44 17.02 -1.68
C PHE A 25 -19.92 15.68 -2.26
N CYS A 26 -20.45 15.26 -3.41
CA CYS A 26 -19.94 14.07 -4.10
C CYS A 26 -18.47 14.26 -4.53
N ALA A 27 -18.09 15.44 -5.00
CA ALA A 27 -16.71 15.74 -5.37
C ALA A 27 -15.77 15.70 -4.14
N ILE A 28 -16.20 16.23 -2.99
CA ILE A 28 -15.41 16.18 -1.73
C ILE A 28 -15.27 14.74 -1.25
N PHE A 29 -16.32 13.91 -1.31
CA PHE A 29 -16.25 12.50 -0.95
C PHE A 29 -15.31 11.72 -1.89
N LEU A 30 -15.42 11.92 -3.20
CA LEU A 30 -14.54 11.29 -4.18
C LEU A 30 -13.07 11.74 -4.02
N MET A 31 -12.84 13.01 -3.66
CA MET A 31 -11.50 13.49 -3.36
C MET A 31 -10.98 12.98 -2.03
N ALA A 32 -11.82 12.83 -1.00
CA ALA A 32 -11.40 12.28 0.29
C ALA A 32 -10.88 10.84 0.16
N ASP A 33 -11.56 9.99 -0.63
CA ASP A 33 -11.10 8.63 -0.92
C ASP A 33 -9.79 8.63 -1.76
N PHE A 34 -9.61 9.64 -2.60
CA PHE A 34 -8.41 9.76 -3.44
C PHE A 34 -7.17 10.22 -2.65
N PHE A 35 -7.38 10.93 -1.53
CA PHE A 35 -6.32 11.41 -0.62
C PHE A 35 -6.13 10.54 0.62
N SER A 36 -6.99 9.57 0.87
CA SER A 36 -6.80 8.62 1.96
C SER A 36 -5.79 7.56 1.52
N GLY A 37 -4.70 7.43 2.28
CA GLY A 37 -3.74 6.35 2.12
C GLY A 37 -4.35 4.97 2.28
N PRO A 38 -3.61 3.91 1.96
CA PRO A 38 -4.07 2.57 2.19
C PRO A 38 -4.43 2.39 3.67
N SER A 39 -5.53 1.71 3.93
CA SER A 39 -5.94 1.34 5.29
C SER A 39 -4.90 0.40 5.92
N GLU A 40 -4.90 0.29 7.25
CA GLU A 40 -4.02 -0.66 7.97
C GLU A 40 -4.09 -2.07 7.39
N LYS A 41 -5.29 -2.55 7.03
CA LYS A 41 -5.48 -3.87 6.42
C LYS A 41 -4.83 -3.98 5.03
N GLU A 42 -4.88 -2.93 4.25
CA GLU A 42 -4.23 -2.87 2.94
C GLU A 42 -2.72 -2.82 3.09
N CYS A 43 -2.19 -2.09 4.06
CA CYS A 43 -0.76 -2.10 4.39
C CYS A 43 -0.27 -3.50 4.73
N ILE A 44 -0.99 -4.22 5.60
CA ILE A 44 -0.64 -5.61 5.95
C ILE A 44 -0.68 -6.51 4.70
N LYS A 45 -1.73 -6.38 3.89
CA LYS A 45 -1.84 -7.14 2.65
C LYS A 45 -0.67 -6.86 1.68
N ILE A 46 -0.27 -5.60 1.54
CA ILE A 46 0.91 -5.21 0.75
C ILE A 46 2.17 -5.88 1.30
N ALA A 47 2.39 -5.84 2.61
CA ALA A 47 3.55 -6.49 3.24
C ALA A 47 3.52 -8.02 3.06
N GLU A 48 2.37 -8.66 3.24
CA GLU A 48 2.20 -10.11 3.03
C GLU A 48 2.47 -10.52 1.57
N GLU A 49 1.90 -9.79 0.61
CA GLU A 49 2.12 -10.05 -0.82
C GLU A 49 3.58 -9.82 -1.21
N PHE A 50 4.19 -8.76 -0.68
CA PHE A 50 5.58 -8.43 -0.96
C PHE A 50 6.55 -9.43 -0.32
N LEU A 51 6.36 -9.79 0.94
CA LEU A 51 7.20 -10.77 1.62
C LEU A 51 6.99 -12.19 1.06
N GLY A 52 5.75 -12.54 0.74
CA GLY A 52 5.34 -13.85 0.27
C GLY A 52 4.87 -14.80 1.38
N CYS A 53 4.63 -14.28 2.59
CA CYS A 53 4.06 -15.04 3.70
C CYS A 53 3.01 -14.22 4.46
N ARG A 54 2.18 -14.90 5.28
CA ARG A 54 1.20 -14.23 6.13
C ARG A 54 1.83 -13.73 7.41
N LEU A 55 1.42 -12.54 7.84
CA LEU A 55 1.93 -11.89 9.05
C LEU A 55 1.14 -12.24 10.32
N GLY A 56 0.09 -13.07 10.19
CA GLY A 56 -0.78 -13.41 11.31
C GLY A 56 -2.04 -12.55 11.37
N LYS A 57 -2.78 -12.67 12.48
CA LYS A 57 -4.05 -11.95 12.65
C LYS A 57 -3.96 -10.78 13.62
N HIS A 58 -2.95 -10.77 14.45
CA HIS A 58 -2.74 -9.77 15.48
C HIS A 58 -1.48 -8.98 15.16
N TYR A 59 -1.59 -7.69 15.03
CA TYR A 59 -0.49 -6.77 14.79
C TYR A 59 -0.81 -5.41 15.40
N GLN A 60 0.22 -4.66 15.71
CA GLN A 60 0.10 -3.29 16.18
C GLN A 60 0.98 -2.38 15.30
N PHE A 61 0.37 -1.36 14.72
CA PHE A 61 1.12 -0.34 14.01
C PHE A 61 1.95 0.49 14.99
N LEU A 62 3.25 0.62 14.68
CA LEU A 62 4.18 1.48 15.40
C LEU A 62 4.28 2.84 14.73
N ASP A 63 4.33 2.81 13.40
CA ASP A 63 4.46 4.01 12.58
C ASP A 63 3.71 3.80 11.26
N TYR A 64 3.13 4.88 10.76
CA TYR A 64 2.44 4.92 9.49
C TYR A 64 2.58 6.30 8.87
N ASN A 65 3.21 6.35 7.73
CA ASN A 65 3.32 7.57 6.94
C ASN A 65 3.03 7.27 5.47
N ALA A 66 2.00 7.91 4.95
CA ALA A 66 1.68 7.90 3.53
C ALA A 66 1.60 9.36 3.07
N ASP A 67 2.68 9.87 2.51
CA ASP A 67 2.74 11.25 1.99
C ASP A 67 2.21 11.29 0.56
N TYR A 68 0.91 11.59 0.45
CA TYR A 68 0.23 11.76 -0.84
C TYR A 68 0.45 13.13 -1.49
N SER A 69 1.15 14.02 -0.83
CA SER A 69 1.47 15.34 -1.40
C SER A 69 2.64 15.29 -2.39
N HIS A 70 3.45 14.22 -2.34
CA HIS A 70 4.61 14.03 -3.20
C HIS A 70 4.28 13.18 -4.45
N PRO A 71 4.84 13.49 -5.63
CA PRO A 71 4.61 12.70 -6.84
C PRO A 71 5.03 11.23 -6.72
N ASP A 72 6.01 10.93 -5.87
CA ASP A 72 6.51 9.58 -5.65
C ASP A 72 5.72 8.81 -4.56
N ARG A 73 4.80 9.46 -3.87
CA ARG A 73 3.87 8.91 -2.86
C ARG A 73 4.50 7.81 -2.00
N PRO A 74 5.49 8.12 -1.17
CA PRO A 74 6.12 7.10 -0.34
C PRO A 74 5.13 6.53 0.67
N LEU A 75 5.02 5.21 0.70
CA LEU A 75 4.31 4.46 1.73
C LEU A 75 5.34 3.90 2.70
N ILE A 76 5.29 4.33 3.94
CA ILE A 76 6.18 3.84 5.01
C ILE A 76 5.30 3.42 6.17
N PHE A 77 5.49 2.21 6.65
CA PHE A 77 4.83 1.75 7.88
C PHE A 77 5.67 0.70 8.59
N SER A 78 5.46 0.59 9.90
CA SER A 78 6.06 -0.42 10.74
C SER A 78 5.01 -1.06 11.64
N VAL A 79 5.07 -2.37 11.80
CA VAL A 79 4.15 -3.14 12.63
C VAL A 79 4.90 -4.10 13.55
N THR A 80 4.48 -4.22 14.80
CA THR A 80 4.86 -5.33 15.67
C THR A 80 3.89 -6.48 15.52
N ILE A 81 4.41 -7.69 15.62
CA ILE A 81 3.65 -8.94 15.49
C ILE A 81 3.89 -9.75 16.76
N PRO A 82 2.85 -10.35 17.39
CA PRO A 82 3.02 -11.21 18.54
C PRO A 82 4.01 -12.35 18.28
N THR A 83 4.81 -12.70 19.27
CA THR A 83 5.88 -13.70 19.18
C THR A 83 5.45 -15.02 18.52
N GLU A 84 4.22 -15.48 18.81
CA GLU A 84 3.67 -16.72 18.24
C GLU A 84 3.43 -16.64 16.72
N ASP A 85 2.91 -15.50 16.23
CA ASP A 85 2.71 -15.25 14.80
C ASP A 85 4.04 -14.91 14.13
N PHE A 86 4.91 -14.15 14.80
CA PHE A 86 6.22 -13.73 14.29
C PHE A 86 7.16 -14.92 14.05
N ARG A 87 7.04 -15.99 14.83
CA ARG A 87 7.84 -17.21 14.62
C ARG A 87 7.66 -17.80 13.22
N SER A 88 6.43 -17.86 12.73
CA SER A 88 6.17 -18.37 11.36
C SER A 88 6.77 -17.47 10.28
N VAL A 89 6.81 -16.16 10.52
CA VAL A 89 7.49 -15.20 9.61
C VAL A 89 8.99 -15.44 9.61
N ILE A 90 9.59 -15.66 10.78
CA ILE A 90 11.02 -15.95 10.92
C ILE A 90 11.37 -17.26 10.22
N ASP A 91 10.61 -18.34 10.45
CA ASP A 91 10.85 -19.64 9.80
C ASP A 91 10.83 -19.51 8.28
N PHE A 92 9.81 -18.80 7.73
CA PHE A 92 9.76 -18.47 6.31
C PHE A 92 11.00 -17.70 5.83
N CYS A 93 11.46 -16.71 6.59
CA CYS A 93 12.62 -15.90 6.22
C CYS A 93 13.90 -16.72 6.22
N TYR A 94 14.07 -17.66 7.16
CA TYR A 94 15.23 -18.58 7.17
C TYR A 94 15.20 -19.49 5.96
N ASP A 95 14.05 -20.11 5.64
CA ASP A 95 13.88 -20.97 4.48
C ASP A 95 14.15 -20.22 3.17
N GLU A 96 13.72 -18.98 3.07
CA GLU A 96 13.95 -18.14 1.90
C GLU A 96 15.43 -17.75 1.78
N ALA A 97 16.07 -17.40 2.90
CA ALA A 97 17.48 -17.07 2.92
C ALA A 97 18.37 -18.28 2.55
N GLU A 98 18.02 -19.49 2.97
CA GLU A 98 18.79 -20.69 2.56
C GLU A 98 18.83 -20.87 1.03
N LYS A 99 17.74 -20.47 0.35
CA LYS A 99 17.61 -20.64 -1.11
C LYS A 99 18.19 -19.45 -1.87
N ASN A 100 17.98 -18.24 -1.38
CA ASN A 100 18.10 -17.02 -2.17
C ASN A 100 18.93 -15.90 -1.53
N ASP A 101 19.66 -16.15 -0.43
CA ASP A 101 20.42 -15.10 0.26
C ASP A 101 21.37 -14.36 -0.68
N GLY A 102 21.16 -13.06 -0.81
CA GLY A 102 21.95 -12.17 -1.67
C GLY A 102 21.79 -12.38 -3.18
N LYS A 103 20.94 -13.33 -3.62
CA LYS A 103 20.69 -13.54 -5.04
C LYS A 103 19.71 -12.53 -5.58
N GLN A 104 19.99 -12.03 -6.79
CA GLN A 104 19.09 -11.20 -7.55
C GLN A 104 18.22 -12.08 -8.49
N ILE A 105 16.91 -12.02 -8.30
CA ILE A 105 15.95 -12.69 -9.17
C ILE A 105 15.39 -11.65 -10.12
N ARG A 106 15.66 -11.83 -11.42
CA ARG A 106 15.23 -10.91 -12.46
C ARG A 106 14.05 -11.50 -13.23
N THR A 107 12.95 -10.73 -13.32
CA THR A 107 11.74 -11.10 -14.06
C THR A 107 11.33 -9.96 -14.99
N GLU A 108 11.02 -10.28 -16.24
CA GLU A 108 10.53 -9.30 -17.21
C GLU A 108 9.01 -9.45 -17.41
N LYS A 109 8.28 -8.34 -17.27
CA LYS A 109 6.83 -8.33 -17.44
C LYS A 109 6.34 -6.99 -17.99
N LYS A 110 5.62 -7.02 -19.10
CA LYS A 110 5.00 -5.83 -19.73
C LYS A 110 5.98 -4.68 -20.02
N GLY A 111 7.23 -4.98 -20.39
CA GLY A 111 8.24 -3.96 -20.69
C GLY A 111 8.97 -3.40 -19.49
N TYR A 112 8.68 -3.91 -18.29
CA TYR A 112 9.39 -3.60 -17.05
C TYR A 112 10.26 -4.78 -16.63
N THR A 113 11.41 -4.46 -16.05
CA THR A 113 12.28 -5.44 -15.40
C THR A 113 12.11 -5.31 -13.89
N PHE A 114 11.75 -6.42 -13.23
CA PHE A 114 11.66 -6.53 -11.78
C PHE A 114 12.92 -7.24 -11.29
N ILE A 115 13.62 -6.64 -10.32
CA ILE A 115 14.79 -7.22 -9.69
C ILE A 115 14.47 -7.37 -8.21
N GLU A 116 14.29 -8.61 -7.76
CA GLU A 116 14.05 -8.92 -6.36
C GLU A 116 15.33 -9.44 -5.71
N THR A 117 15.60 -9.00 -4.50
CA THR A 117 16.71 -9.47 -3.69
C THR A 117 16.21 -9.78 -2.29
N PHE A 118 16.54 -10.97 -1.78
CA PHE A 118 16.33 -11.35 -0.39
C PHE A 118 17.69 -11.54 0.28
N SER A 119 17.89 -10.97 1.46
CA SER A 119 19.19 -11.04 2.14
C SER A 119 19.06 -11.06 3.66
N ARG A 120 20.03 -11.70 4.31
CA ARG A 120 20.25 -11.59 5.75
C ARG A 120 20.91 -10.26 6.06
N THR A 121 20.49 -9.65 7.16
CA THR A 121 21.09 -8.44 7.70
C THR A 121 21.54 -8.68 9.16
N PRO A 122 22.35 -7.81 9.74
CA PRO A 122 22.72 -7.92 11.16
C PRO A 122 21.52 -7.86 12.13
N LYS A 123 20.39 -7.29 11.69
CA LYS A 123 19.18 -7.12 12.50
C LYS A 123 18.08 -8.13 12.17
N GLY A 124 18.23 -8.92 11.10
CA GLY A 124 17.21 -9.87 10.65
C GLY A 124 17.26 -10.15 9.16
N PHE A 125 16.22 -9.80 8.43
CA PHE A 125 16.10 -10.06 7.00
C PHE A 125 15.59 -8.83 6.26
N GLN A 126 15.98 -8.73 4.99
CA GLN A 126 15.52 -7.67 4.10
C GLN A 126 15.11 -8.26 2.75
N LYS A 127 13.94 -7.88 2.27
CA LYS A 127 13.53 -8.08 0.88
C LYS A 127 13.43 -6.74 0.18
N SER A 128 14.04 -6.63 -0.99
CA SER A 128 13.94 -5.43 -1.82
C SER A 128 13.47 -5.79 -3.23
N GLN A 129 12.78 -4.87 -3.88
CA GLN A 129 12.39 -4.97 -5.26
C GLN A 129 12.67 -3.63 -5.96
N GLU A 130 13.38 -3.72 -7.07
CA GLU A 130 13.54 -2.62 -8.01
C GLU A 130 12.71 -2.89 -9.27
N VAL A 131 12.08 -1.86 -9.79
CA VAL A 131 11.38 -1.92 -11.06
C VAL A 131 12.06 -0.95 -12.02
N LEU A 132 12.53 -1.48 -13.15
CA LEU A 132 13.22 -0.72 -14.17
C LEU A 132 12.35 -0.60 -15.42
N SER A 133 12.34 0.58 -16.04
CA SER A 133 11.83 0.82 -17.38
C SER A 133 13.01 1.16 -18.28
N GLY A 134 13.47 0.19 -19.08
CA GLY A 134 14.79 0.25 -19.70
C GLY A 134 15.89 0.29 -18.63
N ASP A 135 16.76 1.29 -18.67
CA ASP A 135 17.85 1.48 -17.70
C ASP A 135 17.45 2.40 -16.51
N ASN A 136 16.23 2.94 -16.51
CA ASN A 136 15.79 3.87 -15.49
C ASN A 136 15.03 3.13 -14.38
N ARG A 137 15.43 3.36 -13.10
CA ARG A 137 14.65 2.93 -11.96
C ARG A 137 13.37 3.75 -11.89
N VAL A 138 12.21 3.07 -11.90
CA VAL A 138 10.90 3.72 -11.77
C VAL A 138 10.28 3.50 -10.40
N HIS A 139 10.57 2.36 -9.74
CA HIS A 139 10.09 2.07 -8.38
C HIS A 139 11.12 1.32 -7.58
N TYR A 140 11.07 1.50 -6.25
CA TYR A 140 11.86 0.76 -5.30
C TYR A 140 11.05 0.50 -4.03
N GLN A 141 11.07 -0.75 -3.58
CA GLN A 141 10.40 -1.18 -2.36
C GLN A 141 11.36 -1.99 -1.49
N THR A 142 11.24 -1.83 -0.19
CA THR A 142 12.00 -2.59 0.79
C THR A 142 11.10 -2.99 1.95
N LEU A 143 11.25 -4.22 2.40
CA LEU A 143 10.66 -4.73 3.62
C LEU A 143 11.75 -5.33 4.48
N GLU A 144 11.82 -4.90 5.73
CA GLU A 144 12.75 -5.39 6.74
C GLU A 144 11.99 -6.17 7.82
N VAL A 145 12.50 -7.34 8.18
CA VAL A 145 12.04 -8.13 9.31
C VAL A 145 13.07 -7.98 10.42
N LEU A 146 12.71 -7.30 11.50
CA LEU A 146 13.59 -6.95 12.62
C LEU A 146 13.39 -7.93 13.77
N LEU A 147 14.39 -8.79 14.02
CA LEU A 147 14.29 -9.88 15.00
C LEU A 147 14.26 -9.39 16.44
N ASP A 148 15.00 -8.34 16.75
CA ASP A 148 15.11 -7.76 18.09
C ASP A 148 13.86 -6.99 18.53
N GLN A 149 13.03 -6.59 17.58
CA GLN A 149 11.81 -5.80 17.81
C GLN A 149 10.53 -6.58 17.52
N GLU A 150 10.63 -7.82 17.06
CA GLU A 150 9.49 -8.62 16.58
C GLU A 150 8.59 -7.81 15.63
N SER A 151 9.22 -7.10 14.70
CA SER A 151 8.56 -6.10 13.87
C SER A 151 8.94 -6.23 12.39
N ILE A 152 8.07 -5.67 11.57
CA ILE A 152 8.29 -5.54 10.14
C ILE A 152 8.18 -4.07 9.78
N SER A 153 9.12 -3.58 8.98
CA SER A 153 9.13 -2.23 8.44
C SER A 153 9.05 -2.30 6.92
N PHE A 154 8.12 -1.59 6.32
CA PHE A 154 7.94 -1.46 4.88
C PHE A 154 8.21 -0.03 4.45
N SER A 155 8.96 0.12 3.39
CA SER A 155 9.20 1.40 2.73
C SER A 155 9.13 1.20 1.22
N GLY A 156 8.33 2.00 0.52
CA GLY A 156 8.23 1.94 -0.93
C GLY A 156 7.72 3.24 -1.50
N SER A 157 8.10 3.52 -2.75
CA SER A 157 7.46 4.55 -3.54
C SER A 157 6.13 4.00 -4.07
N ASP A 158 5.08 4.80 -3.98
CA ASP A 158 3.77 4.42 -4.49
C ASP A 158 3.71 4.53 -6.02
N TYR A 159 2.74 3.85 -6.57
CA TYR A 159 2.56 3.46 -7.98
C TYR A 159 1.52 4.29 -8.69
#